data_5d5aa658eea8a2193378ccd21597774a
#
_entry.id   5d5aa658eea8a2193378ccd21597774a
#
_cell.length_a   1.000
_cell.length_b   1.000
_cell.length_c   1.000
_cell.angle_alpha   90.00
_cell.angle_beta   90.00
_cell.angle_gamma   90.00
#
_symmetry.space_group_name_H-M   'P 1'
#
loop_
_entity.id
_entity.type
_entity.pdbx_description
1 polymer ?
#
loop_
_entity_poly.entity_id
_entity_poly.type
_entity_poly.pdbx_seq_one_letter_code
_entity_poly.pdbx_strand_id
1 'polypeptide(L)'
;MCIRDRILGGQTFGKGTVQTIQPLNHGELKLTLAKFYRVSGQSTQHRGVVPDIAYPDVMDNKEIGESALPEAMPWDSIRPAIKPELDPIKPFLSELKKRYDARTADNPDFNFARDRLALSRELMAEKTVSLNEAKRRAEQADIEKRQLVIENARRSAKGEEPLKELKKEDEDDVVAQAEEDKKSKPEDDAYL
;
A
#
# COMPACT_ATOMS: atom_id res chain seq x y z
N MET A 1 -26.44 12.45 -0.49
CA MET A 1 -25.28 11.58 -0.26
C MET A 1 -24.28 12.36 0.57
N CYS A 2 -24.07 11.96 1.84
CA CYS A 2 -23.08 12.63 2.70
C CYS A 2 -21.72 11.99 2.44
N ILE A 3 -20.89 12.61 1.65
CA ILE A 3 -19.52 12.17 1.39
C ILE A 3 -18.65 12.73 2.54
N ARG A 4 -18.64 12.04 3.68
CA ARG A 4 -17.83 12.44 4.84
C ARG A 4 -17.33 11.25 5.60
N ASP A 5 -16.65 10.43 4.84
CA ASP A 5 -16.05 9.23 5.36
C ASP A 5 -14.66 9.55 5.90
N ARG A 6 -14.19 8.74 6.82
CA ARG A 6 -12.80 8.74 7.26
C ARG A 6 -12.02 7.75 6.42
N ILE A 7 -10.80 8.11 6.12
CA ILE A 7 -9.91 7.29 5.33
C ILE A 7 -9.01 6.53 6.29
N LEU A 8 -9.05 5.20 6.18
CA LEU A 8 -8.21 4.30 6.95
C LEU A 8 -7.37 3.50 5.96
N GLY A 9 -6.13 3.20 6.33
CA GLY A 9 -5.23 2.38 5.50
C GLY A 9 -3.89 3.02 5.23
N GLY A 10 -3.26 2.66 4.10
CA GLY A 10 -2.01 3.24 3.62
C GLY A 10 -2.22 4.56 2.87
N GLN A 11 -1.15 5.33 2.75
CA GLN A 11 -1.12 6.51 1.88
C GLN A 11 -1.07 6.07 0.42
N THR A 12 -1.87 6.66 -0.46
CA THR A 12 -1.88 6.27 -1.87
C THR A 12 -0.64 6.77 -2.62
N PHE A 13 -0.31 6.15 -3.74
CA PHE A 13 0.90 6.37 -4.55
C PHE A 13 1.18 7.84 -4.89
N GLY A 14 0.16 8.65 -5.09
CA GLY A 14 0.32 10.09 -5.32
C GLY A 14 0.26 10.52 -6.78
N LYS A 15 -0.22 9.68 -7.70
CA LYS A 15 -0.47 10.13 -9.07
C LYS A 15 -1.74 10.97 -9.14
N GLY A 16 -1.60 12.23 -9.53
CA GLY A 16 -2.69 13.20 -9.68
C GLY A 16 -2.88 13.70 -11.10
N THR A 17 -2.23 13.06 -12.10
CA THR A 17 -2.29 13.44 -13.50
C THR A 17 -3.12 12.47 -14.33
N VAL A 18 -3.82 13.01 -15.34
CA VAL A 18 -4.50 12.25 -16.39
C VAL A 18 -3.63 12.29 -17.63
N GLN A 19 -3.34 11.12 -18.19
CA GLN A 19 -2.50 10.96 -19.36
C GLN A 19 -3.26 10.28 -20.48
N THR A 20 -2.91 10.63 -21.72
CA THR A 20 -3.39 9.96 -22.93
C THR A 20 -2.20 9.41 -23.71
N ILE A 21 -2.48 8.41 -24.53
CA ILE A 21 -1.52 7.86 -25.50
C ILE A 21 -1.96 8.35 -26.87
N GLN A 22 -1.04 9.04 -27.56
CA GLN A 22 -1.23 9.52 -28.92
C GLN A 22 -0.39 8.66 -29.85
N PRO A 23 -1.01 7.89 -30.77
CA PRO A 23 -0.25 7.14 -31.77
C PRO A 23 0.45 8.10 -32.73
N LEU A 24 1.67 7.76 -33.10
CA LEU A 24 2.51 8.43 -34.08
C LEU A 24 2.80 7.49 -35.25
N ASN A 25 3.41 8.00 -36.34
CA ASN A 25 3.81 7.18 -37.47
C ASN A 25 4.78 6.05 -37.05
N HIS A 26 5.61 6.30 -36.02
CA HIS A 26 6.53 5.35 -35.42
C HIS A 26 6.45 5.46 -33.90
N GLY A 27 5.77 4.50 -33.26
CA GLY A 27 5.60 4.45 -31.81
C GLY A 27 4.42 5.25 -31.29
N GLU A 28 4.44 5.55 -30.01
CA GLU A 28 3.37 6.21 -29.29
C GLU A 28 3.93 7.29 -28.36
N LEU A 29 3.19 8.38 -28.22
CA LEU A 29 3.53 9.47 -27.32
C LEU A 29 2.54 9.51 -26.15
N LYS A 30 3.03 9.39 -24.92
CA LYS A 30 2.25 9.51 -23.71
C LYS A 30 2.30 10.95 -23.19
N LEU A 31 1.16 11.63 -23.22
CA LEU A 31 1.02 13.04 -22.85
C LEU A 31 0.19 13.23 -21.60
N THR A 32 0.60 14.12 -20.70
CA THR A 32 -0.23 14.59 -19.61
C THR A 32 -1.19 15.67 -20.12
N LEU A 33 -2.50 15.42 -20.00
CA LEU A 33 -3.55 16.33 -20.44
C LEU A 33 -4.12 17.19 -19.32
N ALA A 34 -4.27 16.62 -18.12
CA ALA A 34 -4.97 17.27 -17.03
C ALA A 34 -4.44 16.80 -15.67
N LYS A 35 -4.77 17.55 -14.63
CA LYS A 35 -4.63 17.15 -13.23
C LYS A 35 -6.03 17.08 -12.63
N PHE A 36 -6.21 16.21 -11.64
CA PHE A 36 -7.43 16.19 -10.85
C PHE A 36 -7.19 16.70 -9.44
N TYR A 37 -8.22 17.28 -8.88
CA TYR A 37 -8.19 17.91 -7.57
C TYR A 37 -9.33 17.40 -6.71
N ARG A 38 -9.09 17.28 -5.44
CA ARG A 38 -10.11 16.91 -4.46
C ARG A 38 -11.05 18.11 -4.21
N VAL A 39 -12.19 17.85 -3.58
CA VAL A 39 -13.15 18.88 -3.17
C VAL A 39 -12.51 19.98 -2.31
N SER A 40 -11.43 19.62 -1.57
CA SER A 40 -10.59 20.57 -0.81
C SER A 40 -9.73 21.49 -1.68
N GLY A 41 -9.71 21.32 -2.99
CA GLY A 41 -8.84 22.02 -3.92
C GLY A 41 -7.41 21.48 -3.99
N GLN A 42 -7.05 20.51 -3.18
CA GLN A 42 -5.71 19.92 -3.16
C GLN A 42 -5.57 18.84 -4.22
N SER A 43 -4.45 18.85 -4.95
CA SER A 43 -4.07 17.75 -5.83
C SER A 43 -3.65 16.53 -5.01
N THR A 44 -3.83 15.33 -5.57
CA THR A 44 -3.22 14.10 -5.05
C THR A 44 -1.79 13.90 -5.56
N GLN A 45 -1.32 14.73 -6.48
CA GLN A 45 0.02 14.64 -7.05
C GLN A 45 1.09 14.68 -5.95
N HIS A 46 2.09 13.82 -6.00
CA HIS A 46 3.15 13.56 -5.02
C HIS A 46 2.67 13.05 -3.65
N ARG A 47 1.60 13.64 -3.11
CA ARG A 47 1.18 13.36 -1.73
C ARG A 47 0.21 12.20 -1.61
N GLY A 48 -0.46 11.86 -2.70
CA GLY A 48 -1.55 10.90 -2.64
C GLY A 48 -2.70 11.36 -1.72
N VAL A 49 -3.45 10.39 -1.26
CA VAL A 49 -4.46 10.57 -0.22
C VAL A 49 -3.87 10.09 1.09
N VAL A 50 -3.70 11.00 2.04
CA VAL A 50 -3.21 10.68 3.39
C VAL A 50 -4.38 10.19 4.23
N PRO A 51 -4.32 9.01 4.86
CA PRO A 51 -5.38 8.50 5.70
C PRO A 51 -5.49 9.26 7.02
N ASP A 52 -6.71 9.34 7.56
CA ASP A 52 -6.97 9.88 8.90
C ASP A 52 -6.44 8.94 10.00
N ILE A 53 -6.50 7.62 9.76
CA ILE A 53 -5.91 6.59 10.61
C ILE A 53 -5.06 5.68 9.71
N ALA A 54 -3.74 5.77 9.90
CA ALA A 54 -2.80 4.99 9.11
C ALA A 54 -2.68 3.55 9.63
N TYR A 55 -2.67 2.59 8.69
CA TYR A 55 -2.30 1.20 8.94
C TYR A 55 -0.79 1.01 8.74
N PRO A 56 -0.20 -0.05 9.29
CA PRO A 56 1.14 -0.46 8.90
C PRO A 56 1.18 -0.70 7.38
N ASP A 57 2.02 0.05 6.68
CA ASP A 57 2.13 -0.01 5.23
C ASP A 57 3.60 -0.17 4.82
N VAL A 58 3.83 -1.09 3.91
CA VAL A 58 5.17 -1.38 3.36
C VAL A 58 5.60 -0.31 2.37
N MET A 59 4.64 0.38 1.74
CA MET A 59 4.94 1.40 0.75
C MET A 59 5.42 2.70 1.42
N ASP A 60 6.69 3.03 1.22
CA ASP A 60 7.18 4.38 1.48
C ASP A 60 7.03 5.22 0.20
N ASN A 61 6.09 6.16 0.22
CA ASN A 61 5.83 7.03 -0.92
C ASN A 61 7.01 7.92 -1.29
N LYS A 62 8.00 8.07 -0.42
CA LYS A 62 9.23 8.80 -0.72
C LYS A 62 10.17 8.03 -1.64
N GLU A 63 10.11 6.69 -1.57
CA GLU A 63 10.98 5.81 -2.38
C GLU A 63 10.23 5.20 -3.57
N ILE A 64 8.95 4.90 -3.42
CA ILE A 64 8.15 4.14 -4.41
C ILE A 64 7.04 5.01 -5.02
N GLY A 65 6.62 6.11 -4.36
CA GLY A 65 5.52 6.96 -4.80
C GLY A 65 5.84 7.82 -6.02
N GLU A 66 4.83 8.55 -6.50
CA GLU A 66 4.98 9.52 -7.61
C GLU A 66 6.06 10.56 -7.32
N SER A 67 6.28 10.91 -6.05
CA SER A 67 7.33 11.85 -5.63
C SER A 67 8.76 11.33 -5.83
N ALA A 68 8.94 10.02 -6.01
CA ALA A 68 10.23 9.40 -6.30
C ALA A 68 10.60 9.46 -7.79
N LEU A 69 9.64 9.77 -8.67
CA LEU A 69 9.89 9.87 -10.11
C LEU A 69 10.58 11.20 -10.45
N PRO A 70 11.69 11.18 -11.21
CA PRO A 70 12.52 12.37 -11.43
C PRO A 70 11.80 13.52 -12.14
N GLU A 71 10.83 13.21 -13.01
CA GLU A 71 10.13 14.21 -13.84
C GLU A 71 8.64 14.32 -13.46
N ALA A 72 8.27 13.90 -12.24
CA ALA A 72 6.90 14.02 -11.80
C ALA A 72 6.48 15.48 -11.66
N MET A 73 5.30 15.82 -12.15
CA MET A 73 4.75 17.17 -12.02
C MET A 73 4.59 17.56 -10.55
N PRO A 74 4.94 18.79 -10.16
CA PRO A 74 4.88 19.21 -8.76
C PRO A 74 3.45 19.21 -8.22
N TRP A 75 3.34 19.06 -6.91
CA TRP A 75 2.09 19.25 -6.18
C TRP A 75 1.63 20.71 -6.27
N ASP A 76 0.33 20.91 -6.42
CA ASP A 76 -0.32 22.22 -6.40
C ASP A 76 -1.74 22.12 -5.82
N SER A 77 -2.41 23.26 -5.76
CA SER A 77 -3.80 23.37 -5.29
C SER A 77 -4.55 24.43 -6.07
N ILE A 78 -5.85 24.23 -6.17
CA ILE A 78 -6.80 25.19 -6.72
C ILE A 78 -7.75 25.67 -5.61
N ARG A 79 -8.64 26.63 -5.94
CA ARG A 79 -9.66 27.09 -5.01
C ARG A 79 -10.57 25.91 -4.61
N PRO A 80 -10.81 25.67 -3.31
CA PRO A 80 -11.73 24.64 -2.85
C PRO A 80 -13.13 24.81 -3.42
N ALA A 81 -13.83 23.70 -3.62
CA ALA A 81 -15.25 23.76 -3.96
C ALA A 81 -16.04 24.36 -2.80
N ILE A 82 -17.02 25.21 -3.13
CA ILE A 82 -17.94 25.80 -2.16
C ILE A 82 -18.82 24.70 -1.61
N LYS A 83 -18.64 24.37 -0.33
CA LYS A 83 -19.43 23.37 0.39
C LYS A 83 -19.70 23.82 1.82
N PRO A 84 -20.83 23.41 2.41
CA PRO A 84 -21.03 23.57 3.85
C PRO A 84 -19.93 22.86 4.63
N GLU A 85 -19.33 23.51 5.60
CA GLU A 85 -18.31 22.91 6.47
C GLU A 85 -18.99 22.07 7.57
N LEU A 86 -19.57 20.97 7.18
CA LEU A 86 -20.18 20.01 8.09
C LEU A 86 -19.27 18.77 8.14
N ASP A 87 -18.40 18.66 9.11
CA ASP A 87 -17.64 17.45 9.41
C ASP A 87 -18.00 16.96 10.82
N PRO A 88 -19.10 16.20 10.95
CA PRO A 88 -19.59 15.75 12.26
C PRO A 88 -18.66 14.75 12.93
N ILE A 89 -17.72 14.15 12.20
CA ILE A 89 -16.80 13.12 12.72
C ILE A 89 -15.51 13.73 13.22
N LYS A 90 -15.12 14.90 12.71
CA LYS A 90 -13.86 15.57 13.07
C LYS A 90 -13.62 15.69 14.60
N PRO A 91 -14.60 16.06 15.43
CA PRO A 91 -14.40 16.14 16.86
C PRO A 91 -14.07 14.80 17.53
N PHE A 92 -14.46 13.69 16.92
CA PHE A 92 -14.27 12.33 17.44
C PHE A 92 -13.02 11.63 16.92
N LEU A 93 -12.26 12.26 16.01
CA LEU A 93 -11.13 11.61 15.36
C LEU A 93 -10.05 11.16 16.36
N SER A 94 -9.76 11.95 17.37
CA SER A 94 -8.80 11.59 18.42
C SER A 94 -9.25 10.36 19.23
N GLU A 95 -10.52 10.29 19.56
CA GLU A 95 -11.08 9.13 20.27
C GLU A 95 -11.13 7.89 19.37
N LEU A 96 -11.50 8.04 18.11
CA LEU A 96 -11.46 6.96 17.12
C LEU A 96 -10.05 6.39 16.98
N LYS A 97 -9.04 7.26 16.89
CA LYS A 97 -7.63 6.85 16.83
C LYS A 97 -7.21 6.11 18.10
N LYS A 98 -7.54 6.63 19.28
CA LYS A 98 -7.25 5.96 20.56
C LYS A 98 -7.87 4.57 20.64
N ARG A 99 -9.12 4.42 20.21
CA ARG A 99 -9.80 3.11 20.16
C ARG A 99 -9.17 2.17 19.13
N TYR A 100 -8.75 2.71 18.01
CA TYR A 100 -8.00 1.94 17.01
C TYR A 100 -6.68 1.44 17.58
N ASP A 101 -5.88 2.31 18.19
CA ASP A 101 -4.59 1.97 18.78
C ASP A 101 -4.75 0.90 19.87
N ALA A 102 -5.76 1.03 20.74
CA ALA A 102 -6.07 0.04 21.78
C ALA A 102 -6.46 -1.34 21.20
N ARG A 103 -7.27 -1.37 20.14
CA ARG A 103 -7.68 -2.64 19.50
C ARG A 103 -6.56 -3.33 18.73
N THR A 104 -5.63 -2.55 18.21
CA THR A 104 -4.54 -3.07 17.36
C THR A 104 -3.27 -3.36 18.14
N ALA A 105 -3.17 -2.93 19.39
CA ALA A 105 -1.98 -3.11 20.23
C ALA A 105 -1.60 -4.59 20.37
N ASP A 106 -2.57 -5.43 20.71
CA ASP A 106 -2.37 -6.87 20.95
C ASP A 106 -2.92 -7.76 19.81
N ASN A 107 -3.31 -7.16 18.69
CA ASN A 107 -3.85 -7.93 17.58
C ASN A 107 -2.74 -8.63 16.80
N PRO A 108 -2.78 -9.98 16.67
CA PRO A 108 -1.71 -10.75 16.04
C PRO A 108 -1.43 -10.35 14.58
N ASP A 109 -2.46 -10.00 13.80
CA ASP A 109 -2.30 -9.61 12.41
C ASP A 109 -1.65 -8.24 12.26
N PHE A 110 -1.99 -7.29 13.13
CA PHE A 110 -1.33 -5.98 13.15
C PHE A 110 0.12 -6.06 13.65
N ASN A 111 0.41 -6.90 14.63
CA ASN A 111 1.78 -7.13 15.09
C ASN A 111 2.60 -7.76 13.97
N PHE A 112 2.08 -8.79 13.33
CA PHE A 112 2.69 -9.40 12.15
C PHE A 112 2.99 -8.38 11.03
N ALA A 113 2.02 -7.51 10.71
CA ALA A 113 2.22 -6.47 9.70
C ALA A 113 3.32 -5.47 10.09
N ARG A 114 3.39 -5.08 11.39
CA ARG A 114 4.45 -4.20 11.90
C ARG A 114 5.83 -4.84 11.82
N ASP A 115 5.94 -6.11 12.21
CA ASP A 115 7.20 -6.84 12.21
C ASP A 115 7.70 -7.10 10.79
N ARG A 116 6.80 -7.47 9.86
CA ARG A 116 7.12 -7.56 8.44
C ARG A 116 7.58 -6.22 7.86
N LEU A 117 6.91 -5.14 8.23
CA LEU A 117 7.29 -3.80 7.80
C LEU A 117 8.67 -3.40 8.33
N ALA A 118 8.97 -3.71 9.59
CA ALA A 118 10.27 -3.44 10.19
C ALA A 118 11.38 -4.19 9.44
N LEU A 119 11.18 -5.49 9.18
CA LEU A 119 12.10 -6.30 8.40
C LEU A 119 12.28 -5.77 6.97
N SER A 120 11.18 -5.43 6.29
CA SER A 120 11.23 -4.88 4.93
C SER A 120 12.03 -3.58 4.85
N ARG A 121 11.84 -2.67 5.81
CA ARG A 121 12.58 -1.40 5.89
C ARG A 121 14.08 -1.61 6.14
N GLU A 122 14.43 -2.58 6.99
CA GLU A 122 15.82 -2.95 7.22
C GLU A 122 16.48 -3.45 5.94
N LEU A 123 15.80 -4.37 5.22
CA LEU A 123 16.31 -4.90 3.95
C LEU A 123 16.41 -3.83 2.85
N MET A 124 15.45 -2.91 2.77
CA MET A 124 15.48 -1.79 1.81
C MET A 124 16.58 -0.76 2.13
N ALA A 125 16.99 -0.65 3.38
CA ALA A 125 18.10 0.23 3.78
C ALA A 125 19.47 -0.30 3.32
N GLU A 126 19.59 -1.59 3.01
CA GLU A 126 20.79 -2.19 2.44
C GLU A 126 20.92 -1.83 0.95
N LYS A 127 21.80 -0.88 0.66
CA LYS A 127 22.03 -0.39 -0.71
C LYS A 127 22.99 -1.23 -1.54
N THR A 128 23.63 -2.20 -0.94
CA THR A 128 24.65 -3.03 -1.60
C THR A 128 24.37 -4.50 -1.35
N VAL A 129 24.56 -5.32 -2.36
CA VAL A 129 24.45 -6.79 -2.26
C VAL A 129 25.78 -7.44 -2.61
N SER A 130 26.10 -8.52 -1.92
CA SER A 130 27.30 -9.29 -2.22
C SER A 130 27.12 -10.06 -3.54
N LEU A 131 28.15 -10.06 -4.40
CA LEU A 131 28.20 -10.92 -5.59
C LEU A 131 28.70 -12.33 -5.28
N ASN A 132 29.13 -12.59 -4.04
CA ASN A 132 29.57 -13.91 -3.60
C ASN A 132 28.35 -14.81 -3.33
N GLU A 133 28.24 -15.93 -4.03
CA GLU A 133 27.13 -16.86 -3.92
C GLU A 133 26.92 -17.41 -2.51
N ALA A 134 28.00 -17.82 -1.83
CA ALA A 134 27.90 -18.37 -0.47
C ALA A 134 27.36 -17.34 0.53
N LYS A 135 27.80 -16.07 0.42
CA LYS A 135 27.24 -14.96 1.20
C LYS A 135 25.77 -14.72 0.90
N ARG A 136 25.39 -14.67 -0.39
CA ARG A 136 23.98 -14.47 -0.81
C ARG A 136 23.06 -15.57 -0.29
N ARG A 137 23.52 -16.83 -0.34
CA ARG A 137 22.76 -17.96 0.21
C ARG A 137 22.60 -17.84 1.73
N ALA A 138 23.63 -17.41 2.45
CA ALA A 138 23.56 -17.21 3.89
C ALA A 138 22.62 -16.05 4.27
N GLU A 139 22.70 -14.92 3.58
CA GLU A 139 21.80 -13.77 3.73
C GLU A 139 20.33 -14.17 3.47
N GLN A 140 20.08 -14.90 2.39
CA GLN A 140 18.75 -15.39 2.05
C GLN A 140 18.19 -16.34 3.12
N ALA A 141 19.00 -17.27 3.61
CA ALA A 141 18.60 -18.18 4.68
C ALA A 141 18.29 -17.45 5.99
N ASP A 142 19.02 -16.37 6.31
CA ASP A 142 18.72 -15.54 7.48
C ASP A 142 17.39 -14.80 7.33
N ILE A 143 17.13 -14.22 6.15
CA ILE A 143 15.86 -13.54 5.84
C ILE A 143 14.70 -14.53 5.98
N GLU A 144 14.78 -15.70 5.36
CA GLU A 144 13.73 -16.74 5.42
C GLU A 144 13.47 -17.18 6.87
N LYS A 145 14.53 -17.34 7.66
CA LYS A 145 14.42 -17.68 9.09
C LYS A 145 13.72 -16.59 9.88
N ARG A 146 14.06 -15.32 9.66
CA ARG A 146 13.41 -14.17 10.32
C ARG A 146 11.93 -14.06 9.93
N GLN A 147 11.61 -14.25 8.66
CA GLN A 147 10.22 -14.27 8.18
C GLN A 147 9.43 -15.41 8.81
N LEU A 148 10.04 -16.61 8.94
CA LEU A 148 9.42 -17.75 9.59
C LEU A 148 9.13 -17.49 11.08
N VAL A 149 10.03 -16.81 11.77
CA VAL A 149 9.83 -16.42 13.18
C VAL A 149 8.65 -15.47 13.32
N ILE A 150 8.53 -14.47 12.45
CA ILE A 150 7.43 -13.49 12.44
C ILE A 150 6.10 -14.20 12.18
N GLU A 151 6.04 -15.10 11.19
CA GLU A 151 4.83 -15.87 10.89
C GLU A 151 4.45 -16.82 12.04
N ASN A 152 5.41 -17.52 12.62
CA ASN A 152 5.15 -18.43 13.74
C ASN A 152 4.70 -17.69 15.01
N ALA A 153 5.18 -16.47 15.25
CA ALA A 153 4.68 -15.64 16.33
C ALA A 153 3.18 -15.30 16.14
N ARG A 154 2.78 -14.94 14.91
CA ARG A 154 1.38 -14.71 14.53
C ARG A 154 0.53 -15.97 14.74
N ARG A 155 0.97 -17.11 14.21
CA ARG A 155 0.27 -18.39 14.31
C ARG A 155 0.10 -18.83 15.77
N SER A 156 1.16 -18.76 16.56
CA SER A 156 1.11 -19.08 17.99
C SER A 156 0.12 -18.19 18.75
N ALA A 157 0.07 -16.89 18.45
CA ALA A 157 -0.90 -15.98 19.06
C ALA A 157 -2.35 -16.28 18.65
N LYS A 158 -2.57 -16.95 17.49
CA LYS A 158 -3.89 -17.43 17.04
C LYS A 158 -4.22 -18.85 17.49
N GLY A 159 -3.28 -19.54 18.15
CA GLY A 159 -3.45 -20.94 18.56
C GLY A 159 -3.28 -21.95 17.41
N GLU A 160 -2.63 -21.52 16.31
CA GLU A 160 -2.32 -22.37 15.17
C GLU A 160 -0.96 -23.07 15.34
N GLU A 161 -0.77 -24.21 14.71
CA GLU A 161 0.50 -24.92 14.72
C GLU A 161 1.61 -24.12 13.99
N PRO A 162 2.83 -24.04 14.56
CA PRO A 162 3.95 -23.35 13.93
C PRO A 162 4.38 -24.09 12.64
N LEU A 163 4.78 -23.31 11.66
CA LEU A 163 5.34 -23.83 10.41
C LEU A 163 6.80 -24.25 10.61
N LYS A 164 7.23 -25.29 9.94
CA LYS A 164 8.64 -25.70 9.87
C LYS A 164 9.42 -24.90 8.82
N GLU A 165 8.76 -24.58 7.72
CA GLU A 165 9.31 -23.82 6.60
C GLU A 165 8.21 -22.93 6.02
N LEU A 166 8.57 -21.78 5.45
CA LEU A 166 7.67 -20.97 4.67
C LEU A 166 7.41 -21.68 3.33
N LYS A 167 6.14 -21.82 2.97
CA LYS A 167 5.82 -22.21 1.59
C LYS A 167 6.36 -21.10 0.69
N LYS A 168 7.23 -21.44 -0.26
CA LYS A 168 7.48 -20.57 -1.40
C LYS A 168 6.15 -20.47 -2.14
N GLU A 169 5.62 -19.27 -2.26
CA GLU A 169 4.56 -19.00 -3.24
C GLU A 169 5.24 -19.27 -4.59
N ASP A 170 4.99 -20.44 -5.16
CA ASP A 170 5.42 -20.74 -6.51
C ASP A 170 4.71 -19.73 -7.42
N GLU A 171 5.44 -19.16 -8.38
CA GLU A 171 4.88 -18.24 -9.40
C GLU A 171 3.67 -18.85 -10.11
N ASP A 172 3.54 -20.17 -10.09
CA ASP A 172 2.43 -20.94 -10.63
C ASP A 172 1.10 -20.72 -9.86
N ASP A 173 1.12 -20.49 -8.53
CA ASP A 173 -0.10 -20.25 -7.74
C ASP A 173 -0.72 -18.88 -8.06
N VAL A 174 0.10 -17.88 -8.37
CA VAL A 174 -0.39 -16.54 -8.78
C VAL A 174 -1.03 -16.60 -10.16
N VAL A 175 -0.49 -17.43 -11.06
CA VAL A 175 -1.05 -17.65 -12.40
C VAL A 175 -2.34 -18.46 -12.31
N ALA A 176 -2.41 -19.47 -11.44
CA ALA A 176 -3.61 -20.29 -11.22
C ALA A 176 -4.77 -19.47 -10.63
N GLN A 177 -4.52 -18.60 -9.63
CA GLN A 177 -5.52 -17.68 -9.09
C GLN A 177 -5.99 -16.65 -10.13
N ALA A 178 -5.09 -16.11 -10.94
CA ALA A 178 -5.45 -15.19 -12.02
C ALA A 178 -6.26 -15.86 -13.15
N GLU A 179 -6.15 -17.19 -13.32
CA GLU A 179 -6.96 -17.96 -14.26
C GLU A 179 -8.33 -18.37 -13.67
N GLU A 180 -8.42 -18.59 -12.36
CA GLU A 180 -9.70 -18.82 -11.67
C GLU A 180 -10.55 -17.54 -11.64
N ASP A 181 -9.95 -16.38 -11.34
CA ASP A 181 -10.64 -15.09 -11.40
C ASP A 181 -11.14 -14.73 -12.81
N LYS A 182 -10.45 -15.19 -13.86
CA LYS A 182 -10.92 -15.03 -15.24
C LYS A 182 -12.07 -15.99 -15.62
N LYS A 183 -12.27 -17.06 -14.86
CA LYS A 183 -13.36 -18.04 -15.07
C LYS A 183 -14.61 -17.71 -14.26
N SER A 184 -14.53 -16.82 -13.25
CA SER A 184 -15.71 -16.31 -12.57
C SER A 184 -16.53 -15.47 -13.55
N LYS A 185 -17.78 -15.85 -13.77
CA LYS A 185 -18.67 -15.10 -14.65
C LYS A 185 -19.05 -13.79 -13.95
N PRO A 186 -19.21 -12.67 -14.70
CA PRO A 186 -19.64 -11.39 -14.13
C PRO A 186 -20.99 -11.41 -13.40
N GLU A 187 -21.76 -12.49 -13.61
CA GLU A 187 -23.08 -12.71 -13.00
C GLU A 187 -22.99 -13.18 -11.53
N ASP A 188 -21.80 -13.60 -11.07
CA ASP A 188 -21.58 -14.04 -9.69
C ASP A 188 -21.09 -12.90 -8.76
N ASP A 189 -20.93 -11.70 -9.32
CA ASP A 189 -20.53 -10.51 -8.53
C ASP A 189 -21.76 -9.89 -7.88
N ALA A 190 -21.95 -10.16 -6.58
CA ALA A 190 -23.10 -9.71 -5.79
C ALA A 190 -23.19 -8.17 -5.61
N TYR A 191 -22.36 -7.41 -6.31
CA TYR A 191 -22.26 -5.95 -6.25
C TYR A 191 -22.52 -5.23 -7.59
N LEU A 192 -22.97 -5.96 -8.62
CA LEU A 192 -23.48 -5.34 -9.87
C LEU A 192 -25.03 -5.35 -9.88
#